data_ef0c51548e07588ca35829d771e1b0f4
#
_entry.id   ef0c51548e07588ca35829d771e1b0f4
#
_cell.length_a   1.000
_cell.length_b   1.000
_cell.length_c   1.000
_cell.angle_alpha   90.00
_cell.angle_beta   90.00
_cell.angle_gamma   90.00
#
_symmetry.space_group_name_H-M   'P 1'
#
loop_
_entity.id
_entity.type
_entity.pdbx_description
1 polymer ?
#
loop_
_entity_poly.entity_id
_entity_poly.type
_entity_poly.pdbx_seq_one_letter_code
_entity_poly.pdbx_strand_id
1 'polypeptide(L)'
;MEAIDIFSYFLLLLLLLSGIKVVTTSNVIHAAIFLVFTLATTAVLFIILSAEFVALVLVLVYIGAVIVLFLFGVMITRAPLGPNAELDNDQNKLFATLISLSIFGIFTYILLETFDSTVVILSLIHI
;
A
#
# COMPACT_ATOMS: atom_id res chain seq x y z
N MET A 1 25.79 -6.29 -6.55
CA MET A 1 24.94 -5.14 -6.83
C MET A 1 23.76 -5.56 -7.71
N GLU A 2 23.98 -6.04 -8.91
CA GLU A 2 22.90 -6.41 -9.84
C GLU A 2 21.88 -7.42 -9.28
N ALA A 3 22.30 -8.41 -8.50
CA ALA A 3 21.41 -9.42 -7.93
C ALA A 3 20.44 -8.82 -6.88
N ILE A 4 20.91 -7.87 -6.07
CA ILE A 4 20.09 -7.18 -5.08
C ILE A 4 19.09 -6.25 -5.77
N ASP A 5 19.51 -5.59 -6.84
CA ASP A 5 18.64 -4.71 -7.61
C ASP A 5 17.52 -5.50 -8.30
N ILE A 6 17.85 -6.63 -8.94
CA ILE A 6 16.87 -7.52 -9.55
C ILE A 6 15.87 -8.06 -8.51
N PHE A 7 16.38 -8.44 -7.34
CA PHE A 7 15.53 -8.94 -6.26
C PHE A 7 14.61 -7.82 -5.70
N SER A 8 15.11 -6.61 -5.59
CA SER A 8 14.32 -5.45 -5.17
C SER A 8 13.21 -5.11 -6.17
N TYR A 9 13.49 -5.14 -7.46
CA TYR A 9 12.47 -4.94 -8.50
C TYR A 9 11.40 -6.03 -8.48
N PHE A 10 11.80 -7.28 -8.24
CA PHE A 10 10.86 -8.38 -8.07
C PHE A 10 9.94 -8.19 -6.87
N LEU A 11 10.48 -7.74 -5.73
CA LEU A 11 9.68 -7.42 -4.54
C LEU A 11 8.73 -6.25 -4.77
N LEU A 12 9.17 -5.20 -5.47
CA LEU A 12 8.32 -4.07 -5.84
C LEU A 12 7.15 -4.51 -6.74
N LEU A 13 7.40 -5.38 -7.71
CA LEU A 13 6.36 -5.93 -8.56
C LEU A 13 5.35 -6.76 -7.73
N LEU A 14 5.83 -7.61 -6.84
CA LEU A 14 5.00 -8.39 -5.92
C LEU A 14 4.13 -7.49 -5.03
N LEU A 15 4.72 -6.41 -4.51
CA LEU A 15 4.03 -5.42 -3.68
C LEU A 15 2.92 -4.72 -4.45
N LEU A 16 3.17 -4.30 -5.69
CA LEU A 16 2.16 -3.70 -6.56
C LEU A 16 1.01 -4.66 -6.85
N LEU A 17 1.31 -5.90 -7.23
CA LEU A 17 0.29 -6.91 -7.53
C LEU A 17 -0.56 -7.24 -6.30
N SER A 18 0.06 -7.43 -5.14
CA SER A 18 -0.66 -7.69 -3.90
C SER A 18 -1.50 -6.50 -3.44
N GLY A 19 -0.98 -5.28 -3.57
CA GLY A 19 -1.71 -4.04 -3.28
C GLY A 19 -2.95 -3.86 -4.15
N ILE A 20 -2.85 -4.13 -5.45
CA ILE A 20 -4.01 -4.12 -6.36
C ILE A 20 -5.04 -5.17 -5.92
N LYS A 21 -4.60 -6.35 -5.51
CA LYS A 21 -5.47 -7.41 -5.02
C LYS A 21 -6.20 -7.02 -3.74
N VAL A 22 -5.56 -6.31 -2.81
CA VAL A 22 -6.21 -5.78 -1.60
C VAL A 22 -7.43 -4.93 -1.95
N VAL A 23 -7.27 -4.03 -2.92
CA VAL A 23 -8.32 -3.07 -3.29
C VAL A 23 -9.42 -3.70 -4.16
N THR A 24 -9.08 -4.66 -5.02
CA THR A 24 -10.03 -5.27 -5.96
C THR A 24 -10.80 -6.45 -5.39
N THR A 25 -10.36 -6.99 -4.24
CA THR A 25 -11.02 -8.14 -3.64
C THR A 25 -12.29 -7.71 -2.90
N SER A 26 -13.42 -8.29 -3.26
CA SER A 26 -14.72 -8.00 -2.65
C SER A 26 -14.92 -8.62 -1.26
N ASN A 27 -14.16 -9.66 -0.92
CA ASN A 27 -14.22 -10.34 0.37
C ASN A 27 -13.21 -9.74 1.35
N VAL A 28 -13.70 -9.21 2.46
CA VAL A 28 -12.89 -8.50 3.47
C VAL A 28 -11.79 -9.39 4.06
N ILE A 29 -12.07 -10.68 4.29
CA ILE A 29 -11.08 -11.62 4.83
C ILE A 29 -9.96 -11.88 3.81
N HIS A 30 -10.31 -12.09 2.55
CA HIS A 30 -9.30 -12.25 1.49
C HIS A 30 -8.50 -10.96 1.27
N ALA A 31 -9.14 -9.80 1.33
CA ALA A 31 -8.44 -8.51 1.28
C ALA A 31 -7.43 -8.36 2.43
N ALA A 32 -7.82 -8.77 3.65
CA ALA A 32 -6.92 -8.76 4.80
C ALA A 32 -5.70 -9.68 4.62
N ILE A 33 -5.88 -10.87 4.04
CA ILE A 33 -4.77 -11.79 3.74
C ILE A 33 -3.81 -11.17 2.71
N PHE A 34 -4.33 -10.55 1.65
CA PHE A 34 -3.49 -9.84 0.69
C PHE A 34 -2.79 -8.63 1.32
N LEU A 35 -3.44 -7.94 2.25
CA LEU A 35 -2.82 -6.84 3.00
C LEU A 35 -1.65 -7.34 3.87
N VAL A 36 -1.82 -8.46 4.57
CA VAL A 36 -0.71 -9.11 5.31
C VAL A 36 0.47 -9.38 4.38
N PHE A 37 0.19 -9.95 3.22
CA PHE A 37 1.22 -10.26 2.24
C PHE A 37 1.93 -9.00 1.72
N THR A 38 1.19 -7.94 1.46
CA THR A 38 1.74 -6.64 1.05
C THR A 38 2.66 -6.06 2.13
N LEU A 39 2.21 -6.08 3.39
CA LEU A 39 3.00 -5.58 4.52
C LEU A 39 4.24 -6.44 4.78
N ALA A 40 4.14 -7.77 4.66
CA ALA A 40 5.28 -8.66 4.79
C ALA A 40 6.34 -8.40 3.71
N THR A 41 5.91 -8.23 2.45
CA THR A 41 6.81 -7.87 1.34
C THR A 41 7.47 -6.50 1.58
N THR A 42 6.72 -5.53 2.10
CA THR A 42 7.25 -4.21 2.48
C THR A 42 8.29 -4.32 3.59
N ALA A 43 8.07 -5.17 4.60
CA ALA A 43 9.04 -5.40 5.66
C ALA A 43 10.36 -5.98 5.12
N VAL A 44 10.29 -6.95 4.20
CA VAL A 44 11.49 -7.49 3.52
C VAL A 44 12.23 -6.40 2.76
N LEU A 45 11.50 -5.52 2.09
CA LEU A 45 12.08 -4.39 1.35
C LEU A 45 12.81 -3.43 2.28
N PHE A 46 12.26 -3.13 3.46
CA PHE A 46 12.93 -2.33 4.49
C PHE A 46 14.20 -2.97 5.03
N ILE A 47 14.24 -4.30 5.16
CA ILE A 47 15.46 -5.02 5.55
C ILE A 47 16.56 -4.80 4.51
N ILE A 48 16.22 -4.89 3.22
CA ILE A 48 17.18 -4.66 2.12
C ILE A 48 17.70 -3.20 2.14
N LEU A 49 16.84 -2.24 2.49
CA LEU A 49 17.23 -0.84 2.64
C LEU A 49 18.00 -0.55 3.94
N SER A 50 18.38 -1.55 4.70
CA SER A 50 19.06 -1.43 6.01
C SER A 50 18.21 -0.72 7.08
N ALA A 51 16.90 -0.70 6.92
CA ALA A 51 15.94 -0.17 7.89
C ALA A 51 15.31 -1.29 8.73
N GLU A 52 16.15 -2.11 9.35
CA GLU A 52 15.75 -3.33 10.07
C GLU A 52 14.77 -3.06 11.21
N PHE A 53 14.99 -1.97 11.94
CA PHE A 53 14.10 -1.58 13.04
C PHE A 53 12.69 -1.27 12.54
N VAL A 54 12.57 -0.55 11.42
CA VAL A 54 11.27 -0.23 10.82
C VAL A 54 10.57 -1.51 10.33
N ALA A 55 11.32 -2.42 9.74
CA ALA A 55 10.80 -3.72 9.31
C ALA A 55 10.25 -4.54 10.49
N LEU A 56 10.97 -4.59 11.61
CA LEU A 56 10.51 -5.25 12.83
C LEU A 56 9.24 -4.63 13.40
N VAL A 57 9.18 -3.31 13.48
CA VAL A 57 7.97 -2.59 13.92
C VAL A 57 6.79 -2.88 13.00
N LEU A 58 7.01 -2.90 11.68
CA LEU A 58 5.98 -3.23 10.71
C LEU A 58 5.40 -4.63 10.94
N VAL A 59 6.25 -5.62 11.11
CA VAL A 59 5.80 -7.00 11.35
C VAL A 59 5.11 -7.13 12.70
N LEU A 60 5.70 -6.61 13.76
CA LEU A 60 5.19 -6.79 15.11
C LEU A 60 3.89 -6.01 15.34
N VAL A 61 3.86 -4.74 14.97
CA VAL A 61 2.73 -3.86 15.26
C VAL A 61 1.65 -3.99 14.17
N TYR A 62 2.00 -3.88 12.89
CA TYR A 62 0.99 -3.90 11.83
C TYR A 62 0.46 -5.30 11.55
N ILE A 63 1.32 -6.28 11.33
CA ILE A 63 0.87 -7.64 11.05
C ILE A 63 0.41 -8.32 12.34
N GLY A 64 1.16 -8.19 13.43
CA GLY A 64 0.88 -8.85 14.69
C GLY A 64 -0.30 -8.26 15.47
N ALA A 65 -0.41 -6.96 15.59
CA ALA A 65 -1.43 -6.30 16.39
C ALA A 65 -2.60 -5.75 15.57
N VAL A 66 -2.32 -4.89 14.59
CA VAL A 66 -3.38 -4.13 13.89
C VAL A 66 -4.24 -5.04 13.02
N ILE A 67 -3.64 -5.93 12.23
CA ILE A 67 -4.41 -6.84 11.36
C ILE A 67 -5.18 -7.88 12.18
N VAL A 68 -4.59 -8.39 13.24
CA VAL A 68 -5.29 -9.34 14.13
C VAL A 68 -6.50 -8.66 14.76
N LEU A 69 -6.33 -7.44 15.28
CA LEU A 69 -7.44 -6.65 15.82
C LEU A 69 -8.51 -6.35 14.77
N PHE A 70 -8.10 -6.01 13.56
CA PHE A 70 -8.99 -5.77 12.42
C PHE A 70 -9.82 -7.02 12.08
N LEU A 71 -9.17 -8.18 11.93
CA LEU A 71 -9.85 -9.44 11.65
C LEU A 71 -10.83 -9.82 12.76
N PHE A 72 -10.43 -9.59 14.01
CA PHE A 72 -11.30 -9.83 15.15
C PHE A 72 -12.53 -8.91 15.14
N GLY A 73 -12.31 -7.62 14.83
CA GLY A 73 -13.38 -6.64 14.67
C GLY A 73 -14.38 -7.01 13.58
N VAL A 74 -13.90 -7.42 12.41
CA VAL A 74 -14.75 -7.88 11.28
C VAL A 74 -15.53 -9.13 11.66
N MET A 75 -14.92 -10.05 12.40
CA MET A 75 -15.59 -11.27 12.86
C MET A 75 -16.71 -10.97 13.86
N ILE A 76 -16.50 -10.03 14.79
CA ILE A 76 -17.53 -9.64 15.78
C ILE A 76 -18.67 -8.86 15.13
N THR A 77 -18.37 -7.96 14.20
CA THR A 77 -19.37 -7.10 13.56
C THR A 77 -20.23 -7.84 12.51
N ARG A 78 -19.94 -9.10 12.21
CA ARG A 78 -20.61 -9.87 11.15
C ARG A 78 -20.71 -9.09 9.84
N ALA A 79 -19.62 -8.40 9.46
CA ALA A 79 -19.57 -7.67 8.21
C ALA A 79 -19.95 -8.59 7.04
N PRO A 80 -20.78 -8.15 6.11
CA PRO A 80 -21.16 -8.96 4.96
C PRO A 80 -19.90 -9.33 4.15
N LEU A 81 -19.66 -10.63 4.02
CA LEU A 81 -18.47 -11.20 3.38
C LEU A 81 -18.63 -11.33 1.85
N GLY A 82 -19.60 -10.66 1.26
CA GLY A 82 -19.88 -10.78 -0.17
C GLY A 82 -20.07 -9.44 -0.88
N PRO A 83 -20.12 -9.45 -2.21
CA PRO A 83 -20.39 -8.25 -2.99
C PRO A 83 -21.79 -7.72 -2.62
N ASN A 84 -21.83 -6.52 -2.05
CA ASN A 84 -23.08 -5.82 -1.82
C ASN A 84 -23.58 -5.32 -3.19
N ALA A 85 -24.67 -5.89 -3.66
CA ALA A 85 -25.28 -5.54 -4.94
C ALA A 85 -25.68 -4.04 -5.04
N GLU A 86 -25.84 -3.36 -3.91
CA GLU A 86 -26.17 -1.94 -3.86
C GLU A 86 -24.99 -1.01 -4.22
N LEU A 87 -23.74 -1.47 -4.07
CA LEU A 87 -22.53 -0.70 -4.42
C LEU A 87 -22.06 -0.97 -5.85
N ASP A 88 -22.69 -1.89 -6.55
CA ASP A 88 -22.29 -2.34 -7.89
C ASP A 88 -22.93 -1.51 -9.03
N ASN A 89 -23.36 -0.30 -8.74
CA ASN A 89 -23.85 0.63 -9.75
C ASN A 89 -22.70 1.22 -10.54
N ASP A 90 -22.67 0.98 -11.86
CA ASP A 90 -21.60 1.42 -12.76
C ASP A 90 -21.36 2.94 -12.71
N GLN A 91 -22.39 3.74 -12.45
CA GLN A 91 -22.23 5.18 -12.28
C GLN A 91 -21.39 5.55 -11.04
N ASN A 92 -21.61 4.86 -9.93
CA ASN A 92 -20.87 5.09 -8.69
C ASN A 92 -19.40 4.68 -8.83
N LYS A 93 -19.11 3.62 -9.58
CA LYS A 93 -17.75 3.20 -9.92
C LYS A 93 -17.02 4.25 -10.76
N LEU A 94 -17.69 4.82 -11.74
CA LEU A 94 -17.10 5.86 -12.59
C LEU A 94 -16.75 7.11 -11.77
N PHE A 95 -17.65 7.58 -10.90
CA PHE A 95 -17.39 8.71 -10.02
C PHE A 95 -16.24 8.42 -9.05
N ALA A 96 -16.22 7.26 -8.44
CA ALA A 96 -15.14 6.84 -7.54
C ALA A 96 -13.77 6.80 -8.27
N THR A 97 -13.75 6.29 -9.48
CA THR A 97 -12.52 6.22 -10.29
C THR A 97 -12.03 7.61 -10.68
N LEU A 98 -12.92 8.51 -11.07
CA LEU A 98 -12.57 9.89 -11.42
C LEU A 98 -12.00 10.65 -10.22
N ILE A 99 -12.64 10.52 -9.05
CA ILE A 99 -12.16 11.16 -7.81
C ILE A 99 -10.79 10.59 -7.41
N SER A 100 -10.63 9.28 -7.44
CA SER A 100 -9.38 8.62 -7.13
C SER A 100 -8.24 9.05 -8.06
N LEU A 101 -8.51 9.10 -9.36
CA LEU A 101 -7.53 9.54 -10.35
C LEU A 101 -7.16 11.02 -10.18
N SER A 102 -8.13 11.86 -9.83
CA SER A 102 -7.90 13.29 -9.54
C SER A 102 -7.00 13.48 -8.32
N ILE A 103 -7.29 12.78 -7.23
CA ILE A 103 -6.48 12.83 -6.00
C ILE A 103 -5.06 12.31 -6.28
N PHE A 104 -4.94 11.21 -7.00
CA PHE A 104 -3.64 10.64 -7.38
C PHE A 104 -2.83 11.61 -8.25
N GLY A 105 -3.47 12.26 -9.22
CA GLY A 105 -2.83 13.26 -10.09
C GLY A 105 -2.32 14.47 -9.30
N ILE A 106 -3.14 15.02 -8.40
CA ILE A 106 -2.75 16.15 -7.53
C ILE A 106 -1.58 15.75 -6.63
N PHE A 107 -1.65 14.57 -6.02
CA PHE A 107 -0.60 14.08 -5.14
C PHE A 107 0.73 13.88 -5.89
N THR A 108 0.68 13.29 -7.07
CA THR A 108 1.85 13.11 -7.94
C THR A 108 2.44 14.45 -8.37
N TYR A 109 1.59 15.41 -8.74
CA TYR A 109 2.03 16.76 -9.11
C TYR A 109 2.78 17.45 -7.95
N ILE A 110 2.21 17.43 -6.74
CA ILE A 110 2.82 18.02 -5.55
C ILE A 110 4.16 17.35 -5.23
N LEU A 111 4.24 16.02 -5.33
CA LEU A 111 5.49 15.30 -5.09
C LEU A 111 6.58 15.72 -6.08
N LEU A 112 6.27 15.76 -7.36
CA LEU A 112 7.25 16.13 -8.39
C LEU A 112 7.75 17.56 -8.19
N GLU A 113 6.86 18.50 -7.92
CA GLU A 113 7.21 19.90 -7.69
C GLU A 113 8.04 20.08 -6.39
N THR A 114 7.70 19.34 -5.34
CA THR A 114 8.45 19.39 -4.07
C THR A 114 9.85 18.78 -4.23
N PHE A 115 9.99 17.70 -4.97
CA PHE A 115 11.31 17.09 -5.21
C PHE A 115 12.20 17.98 -6.06
N ASP A 116 11.68 18.61 -7.11
CA ASP A 116 12.45 19.55 -7.92
C ASP A 116 12.94 20.75 -7.09
N SER A 117 12.08 21.33 -6.27
CA SER A 117 12.46 22.43 -5.38
C SER A 117 13.49 22.02 -4.32
N THR A 118 13.37 20.81 -3.79
CA THR A 118 14.30 20.30 -2.75
C THR A 118 15.68 20.02 -3.33
N VAL A 119 15.76 19.51 -4.54
CA VAL A 119 17.05 19.29 -5.24
C VAL A 119 17.76 20.61 -5.49
N VAL A 120 17.04 21.65 -5.89
CA VAL A 120 17.61 22.99 -6.11
C VAL A 120 18.13 23.59 -4.80
N ILE A 121 17.36 23.48 -3.70
CA ILE A 121 17.80 23.98 -2.39
C ILE A 121 19.01 23.22 -1.87
N LEU A 122 19.03 21.90 -1.99
CA LEU A 122 20.18 21.08 -1.59
C LEU A 122 21.43 21.37 -2.42
N SER A 123 21.30 21.63 -3.71
CA SER A 123 22.41 22.03 -4.57
C SER A 123 22.96 23.41 -4.21
N LEU A 124 22.12 24.32 -3.75
CA LEU A 124 22.52 25.65 -3.25
C LEU A 124 23.19 25.59 -1.88
N ILE A 125 22.83 24.67 -1.01
CA ILE A 125 23.42 24.47 0.32
C ILE A 125 24.80 23.82 0.20
N HIS A 126 25.05 22.98 -0.80
CA HIS A 126 26.35 22.34 -1.05
C HIS A 126 27.37 23.22 -1.79
N ILE A 127 26.95 24.37 -2.23
CA ILE A 127 27.84 25.39 -2.81
C ILE A 127 28.25 26.40 -1.72
#